data_bc6ae1afdc579edec179b52caa6c431e
#
_entry.id   bc6ae1afdc579edec179b52caa6c431e
#
_cell.length_a   1.000
_cell.length_b   1.000
_cell.length_c   1.000
_cell.angle_alpha   90.00
_cell.angle_beta   90.00
_cell.angle_gamma   90.00
#
_symmetry.space_group_name_H-M   'P 1'
#
loop_
_entity.id
_entity.type
_entity.pdbx_description
1 polymer ?
#
loop_
_entity_poly.entity_id
_entity_poly.type
_entity_poly.pdbx_seq_one_letter_code
_entity_poly.pdbx_strand_id
1 'polypeptide(L)'
;ENPTPENPTPENPTPQNPIVKPVTVSYSTHIQSYGWNKSAAKNGAVAGTTGKAKRLEAIKISVEGNEDLGIQYTTHCQGYGWLNWSSNGEISGTTGEAKRLEAIKIQLTGADRDKYDVYYRVHAQGYGWMNWAKNGEAAGTAGLAKRLEAIQVVVVKKGESVPDKFEGVTASEKKAYMASAAATAATVEGSDRAHVQYRSHLQTYGWQNWKNDGDISGTTGKAKRLESLKLELKNKDYTGGICYNAHVQTIGWQADPNKSATWKKDGEFCGTTGNAKRLEAIQIELYGEMAEHYDIYYRVHSQTYGWMKWAKNGEMSGTTGQHKRIEGIQVVLVKKGEQAPSDNYKEAVTNTTKTFLSK
;
A
#
# COMPACT_ATOMS: atom_id res chain seq x y z
N GLU A 1 39.50 67.66 33.01
CA GLU A 1 39.03 66.85 31.89
C GLU A 1 38.40 65.56 32.48
N ASN A 2 37.11 65.42 32.30
CA ASN A 2 36.35 64.24 32.75
C ASN A 2 36.39 63.20 31.64
N PRO A 3 36.74 61.94 31.91
CA PRO A 3 36.73 60.90 30.88
C PRO A 3 35.28 60.53 30.50
N THR A 4 35.01 60.47 29.19
CA THR A 4 33.75 60.05 28.59
C THR A 4 33.52 58.57 28.92
N PRO A 5 32.31 58.13 29.35
CA PRO A 5 32.03 56.72 29.60
C PRO A 5 32.01 55.93 28.27
N GLU A 6 32.78 54.88 28.18
CA GLU A 6 32.75 53.89 27.07
C GLU A 6 31.42 53.14 27.11
N ASN A 7 30.73 53.13 25.97
CA ASN A 7 29.50 52.40 25.76
C ASN A 7 29.82 50.91 25.60
N PRO A 8 29.24 49.98 26.35
CA PRO A 8 29.55 48.55 26.21
C PRO A 8 29.10 48.03 24.82
N THR A 9 30.03 47.42 24.13
CA THR A 9 29.78 46.74 22.85
C THR A 9 28.71 45.65 23.06
N PRO A 10 27.66 45.54 22.21
CA PRO A 10 26.65 44.50 22.37
C PRO A 10 27.31 43.14 22.14
N GLU A 11 27.23 42.28 23.13
CA GLU A 11 27.63 40.87 23.00
C GLU A 11 26.73 40.19 21.94
N ASN A 12 27.39 39.66 20.90
CA ASN A 12 26.77 38.86 19.86
C ASN A 12 26.27 37.55 20.50
N PRO A 13 24.95 37.20 20.42
CA PRO A 13 24.48 35.96 21.03
C PRO A 13 25.20 34.76 20.44
N THR A 14 25.82 34.00 21.30
CA THR A 14 26.49 32.73 20.95
C THR A 14 25.46 31.84 20.21
N PRO A 15 25.79 31.27 19.03
CA PRO A 15 24.88 30.39 18.32
C PRO A 15 24.52 29.22 19.25
N GLN A 16 23.27 29.15 19.68
CA GLN A 16 22.77 27.96 20.37
C GLN A 16 22.80 26.80 19.40
N ASN A 17 23.64 25.82 19.72
CA ASN A 17 23.69 24.55 18.99
C ASN A 17 22.27 23.96 18.99
N PRO A 18 21.65 23.62 17.84
CA PRO A 18 20.31 23.09 17.81
C PRO A 18 20.25 21.84 18.69
N ILE A 19 19.29 21.80 19.61
CA ILE A 19 19.05 20.64 20.48
C ILE A 19 18.59 19.50 19.54
N VAL A 20 19.51 18.63 19.16
CA VAL A 20 19.20 17.44 18.36
C VAL A 20 18.41 16.47 19.24
N LYS A 21 17.09 16.43 19.04
CA LYS A 21 16.23 15.44 19.70
C LYS A 21 16.60 14.05 19.23
N PRO A 22 16.70 13.05 20.13
CA PRO A 22 16.94 11.68 19.71
C PRO A 22 15.79 11.16 18.83
N VAL A 23 16.13 10.43 17.76
CA VAL A 23 15.15 9.75 16.93
C VAL A 23 14.39 8.73 17.78
N THR A 24 13.08 8.80 17.74
CA THR A 24 12.18 7.92 18.49
C THR A 24 11.16 7.29 17.56
N VAL A 25 11.06 5.96 17.56
CA VAL A 25 9.96 5.24 16.91
C VAL A 25 8.88 4.93 17.93
N SER A 26 7.63 5.32 17.62
CA SER A 26 6.43 5.09 18.44
C SER A 26 5.46 4.22 17.66
N TYR A 27 4.83 3.24 18.31
CA TYR A 27 3.87 2.35 17.65
C TYR A 27 2.77 1.86 18.59
N SER A 28 1.57 1.69 18.04
CA SER A 28 0.39 1.17 18.73
C SER A 28 -0.26 0.07 17.91
N THR A 29 -0.80 -0.94 18.58
CA THR A 29 -1.49 -2.07 17.96
C THR A 29 -2.95 -2.12 18.39
N HIS A 30 -3.83 -2.46 17.44
CA HIS A 30 -5.21 -2.84 17.71
C HIS A 30 -5.25 -4.35 17.99
N ILE A 31 -5.73 -4.70 19.17
CA ILE A 31 -5.71 -6.08 19.70
C ILE A 31 -7.13 -6.58 19.82
N GLN A 32 -7.37 -7.80 19.38
CA GLN A 32 -8.64 -8.49 19.53
C GLN A 32 -9.20 -8.35 20.95
N SER A 33 -10.42 -7.85 21.07
CA SER A 33 -11.17 -7.63 22.33
C SER A 33 -10.64 -6.50 23.23
N TYR A 34 -9.43 -5.98 23.00
CA TYR A 34 -8.84 -4.90 23.80
C TYR A 34 -8.85 -3.54 23.08
N GLY A 35 -8.96 -3.54 21.73
CA GLY A 35 -8.84 -2.32 20.93
C GLY A 35 -7.41 -1.81 20.86
N TRP A 36 -7.25 -0.50 20.65
CA TRP A 36 -5.94 0.16 20.60
C TRP A 36 -5.26 0.20 21.98
N ASN A 37 -3.94 -0.03 22.02
CA ASN A 37 -3.15 0.18 23.23
C ASN A 37 -3.42 1.56 23.83
N LYS A 38 -3.54 1.64 25.16
CA LYS A 38 -3.75 2.92 25.88
C LYS A 38 -2.61 3.91 25.69
N SER A 39 -1.38 3.41 25.55
CA SER A 39 -0.18 4.20 25.29
C SER A 39 0.62 3.55 24.16
N ALA A 40 1.26 4.36 23.33
CA ALA A 40 2.17 3.85 22.31
C ALA A 40 3.41 3.25 22.95
N ALA A 41 3.85 2.10 22.44
CA ALA A 41 5.16 1.54 22.73
C ALA A 41 6.23 2.35 21.99
N LYS A 42 7.43 2.43 22.54
CA LYS A 42 8.55 3.19 21.97
C LYS A 42 9.83 2.39 21.99
N ASN A 43 10.66 2.58 20.95
CA ASN A 43 12.07 2.14 20.91
C ASN A 43 12.31 0.72 21.45
N GLY A 44 11.60 -0.28 20.90
CA GLY A 44 11.74 -1.68 21.24
C GLY A 44 10.86 -2.17 22.40
N ALA A 45 10.02 -1.33 23.01
CA ALA A 45 9.01 -1.78 23.94
C ALA A 45 7.98 -2.67 23.23
N VAL A 46 7.41 -3.65 23.94
CA VAL A 46 6.43 -4.57 23.35
C VAL A 46 5.08 -3.88 23.15
N ALA A 47 4.55 -3.91 21.93
CA ALA A 47 3.16 -3.58 21.63
C ALA A 47 2.40 -4.88 21.29
N GLY A 48 1.25 -5.10 21.91
CA GLY A 48 0.49 -6.34 21.77
C GLY A 48 0.45 -7.15 23.07
N THR A 49 0.22 -8.46 22.95
CA THR A 49 0.19 -9.40 24.08
C THR A 49 0.94 -10.68 23.76
N THR A 50 1.55 -11.29 24.77
CA THR A 50 2.12 -12.64 24.67
C THR A 50 1.38 -13.57 25.62
N GLY A 51 1.17 -14.84 25.23
CA GLY A 51 0.50 -15.85 26.06
C GLY A 51 -1.00 -15.63 26.29
N LYS A 52 -1.63 -14.63 25.67
CA LYS A 52 -3.07 -14.34 25.80
C LYS A 52 -3.90 -14.84 24.60
N ALA A 53 -3.27 -15.44 23.62
CA ALA A 53 -3.91 -15.92 22.39
C ALA A 53 -4.77 -14.84 21.67
N LYS A 54 -4.38 -13.55 21.78
CA LYS A 54 -5.05 -12.41 21.14
C LYS A 54 -4.30 -11.98 19.89
N ARG A 55 -5.02 -11.86 18.77
CA ARG A 55 -4.43 -11.41 17.51
C ARG A 55 -4.26 -9.89 17.46
N LEU A 56 -3.26 -9.44 16.77
CA LEU A 56 -3.20 -8.08 16.26
C LEU A 56 -4.11 -7.97 15.02
N GLU A 57 -4.84 -6.87 14.91
CA GLU A 57 -5.78 -6.58 13.83
C GLU A 57 -5.32 -5.37 12.99
N ALA A 58 -4.66 -4.40 13.62
CA ALA A 58 -4.07 -3.24 12.97
C ALA A 58 -2.87 -2.69 13.75
N ILE A 59 -2.07 -1.84 13.09
CA ILE A 59 -0.93 -1.15 13.67
C ILE A 59 -0.82 0.28 13.12
N LYS A 60 -0.26 1.17 13.95
CA LYS A 60 0.22 2.51 13.58
C LYS A 60 1.66 2.64 14.03
N ILE A 61 2.51 3.23 13.19
CA ILE A 61 3.93 3.46 13.51
C ILE A 61 4.30 4.87 13.06
N SER A 62 5.04 5.61 13.88
CA SER A 62 5.57 6.93 13.57
C SER A 62 7.01 7.08 14.04
N VAL A 63 7.77 7.97 13.40
CA VAL A 63 9.11 8.39 13.81
C VAL A 63 9.08 9.88 14.12
N GLU A 64 9.75 10.26 15.20
CA GLU A 64 9.87 11.63 15.69
C GLU A 64 11.34 11.96 15.99
N GLY A 65 11.69 13.24 16.07
CA GLY A 65 13.03 13.71 16.45
C GLY A 65 13.94 14.03 15.26
N ASN A 66 13.54 13.71 14.03
CA ASN A 66 14.20 14.12 12.80
C ASN A 66 13.15 14.38 11.72
N GLU A 67 13.04 15.62 11.23
CA GLU A 67 12.02 16.04 10.24
C GLU A 67 12.28 15.45 8.85
N ASP A 68 13.54 15.12 8.54
CA ASP A 68 13.95 14.48 7.29
C ASP A 68 13.84 12.94 7.31
N LEU A 69 13.34 12.36 8.41
CA LEU A 69 13.16 10.93 8.57
C LEU A 69 11.69 10.57 8.71
N GLY A 70 11.19 9.74 7.80
CA GLY A 70 9.87 9.15 7.86
C GLY A 70 9.92 7.62 7.99
N ILE A 71 8.76 7.02 8.15
CA ILE A 71 8.60 5.57 8.22
C ILE A 71 7.37 5.16 7.43
N GLN A 72 7.48 4.06 6.67
CA GLN A 72 6.32 3.42 6.04
C GLN A 72 6.32 1.92 6.35
N TYR A 73 5.13 1.34 6.35
CA TYR A 73 4.93 -0.04 6.72
C TYR A 73 3.71 -0.64 6.01
N THR A 74 3.75 -1.94 5.78
CA THR A 74 2.63 -2.71 5.25
C THR A 74 2.45 -3.98 6.06
N THR A 75 1.20 -4.44 6.19
CA THR A 75 0.86 -5.66 6.91
C THR A 75 0.21 -6.68 5.98
N HIS A 76 0.55 -7.97 6.21
CA HIS A 76 -0.19 -9.08 5.62
C HIS A 76 -1.39 -9.38 6.50
N CYS A 77 -2.59 -9.24 5.94
CA CYS A 77 -3.84 -9.39 6.67
C CYS A 77 -4.63 -10.60 6.15
N GLN A 78 -5.23 -11.35 7.06
CA GLN A 78 -6.06 -12.52 6.73
C GLN A 78 -7.12 -12.19 5.67
N GLY A 79 -7.09 -12.92 4.55
CA GLY A 79 -8.05 -12.76 3.46
C GLY A 79 -7.78 -11.58 2.52
N TYR A 80 -6.83 -10.70 2.87
CA TYR A 80 -6.47 -9.54 2.05
C TYR A 80 -5.03 -9.62 1.50
N GLY A 81 -4.18 -10.50 2.06
CA GLY A 81 -2.77 -10.53 1.71
C GLY A 81 -2.01 -9.30 2.20
N TRP A 82 -0.95 -8.90 1.49
CA TRP A 82 -0.22 -7.67 1.76
C TRP A 82 -1.07 -6.45 1.42
N LEU A 83 -1.26 -5.56 2.40
CA LEU A 83 -1.96 -4.30 2.21
C LEU A 83 -1.02 -3.25 1.59
N ASN A 84 -1.58 -2.11 1.18
CA ASN A 84 -0.77 -0.99 0.73
C ASN A 84 0.12 -0.45 1.87
N TRP A 85 1.23 0.18 1.48
CA TRP A 85 2.09 0.88 2.42
C TRP A 85 1.34 2.04 3.07
N SER A 86 1.42 2.10 4.39
CA SER A 86 0.93 3.20 5.24
C SER A 86 2.11 3.99 5.74
N SER A 87 1.97 5.31 5.89
CA SER A 87 3.04 6.21 6.32
C SER A 87 2.76 6.77 7.71
N ASN A 88 3.79 7.18 8.40
CA ASN A 88 3.78 7.92 9.68
C ASN A 88 2.42 8.05 10.38
N GLY A 89 2.06 7.08 11.22
CA GLY A 89 0.83 7.12 12.04
C GLY A 89 -0.46 6.70 11.37
N GLU A 90 -0.46 6.41 10.06
CA GLU A 90 -1.62 5.84 9.36
C GLU A 90 -1.86 4.40 9.81
N ILE A 91 -3.09 3.92 9.66
CA ILE A 91 -3.46 2.54 10.02
C ILE A 91 -3.06 1.57 8.91
N SER A 92 -2.32 0.51 9.26
CA SER A 92 -2.18 -0.68 8.43
C SER A 92 -2.85 -1.86 9.12
N GLY A 93 -3.72 -2.58 8.42
CA GLY A 93 -4.59 -3.63 8.97
C GLY A 93 -6.06 -3.25 8.92
N THR A 94 -6.88 -3.93 9.72
CA THR A 94 -8.34 -3.71 9.80
C THR A 94 -8.78 -3.52 11.24
N THR A 95 -9.90 -2.81 11.44
CA THR A 95 -10.56 -2.69 12.73
C THR A 95 -12.04 -3.07 12.58
N GLY A 96 -12.57 -3.86 13.53
CA GLY A 96 -13.97 -4.29 13.47
C GLY A 96 -14.29 -5.45 12.50
N GLU A 97 -13.30 -5.94 11.74
CA GLU A 97 -13.50 -7.02 10.76
C GLU A 97 -13.05 -8.40 11.26
N ALA A 98 -12.55 -8.46 12.48
CA ALA A 98 -12.04 -9.69 13.09
C ALA A 98 -10.94 -10.40 12.25
N LYS A 99 -10.16 -9.65 11.45
CA LYS A 99 -9.05 -10.14 10.62
C LYS A 99 -7.74 -10.04 11.40
N ARG A 100 -6.93 -11.10 11.33
CA ARG A 100 -5.60 -11.11 11.98
C ARG A 100 -4.55 -10.50 11.07
N LEU A 101 -3.57 -9.86 11.66
CA LEU A 101 -2.28 -9.62 11.01
C LEU A 101 -1.45 -10.91 11.05
N GLU A 102 -0.76 -11.21 9.98
CA GLU A 102 0.07 -12.41 9.83
C GLU A 102 1.55 -12.09 9.61
N ALA A 103 1.86 -10.94 8.96
CA ALA A 103 3.21 -10.44 8.78
C ALA A 103 3.22 -8.91 8.64
N ILE A 104 4.43 -8.33 8.70
CA ILE A 104 4.67 -6.90 8.52
C ILE A 104 6.00 -6.67 7.80
N LYS A 105 6.07 -5.59 7.01
CA LYS A 105 7.30 -5.00 6.49
C LYS A 105 7.35 -3.55 6.93
N ILE A 106 8.54 -3.06 7.33
CA ILE A 106 8.74 -1.69 7.78
C ILE A 106 10.02 -1.16 7.15
N GLN A 107 10.00 0.06 6.60
CA GLN A 107 11.18 0.73 6.05
C GLN A 107 11.14 2.23 6.35
N LEU A 108 12.32 2.83 6.39
CA LEU A 108 12.47 4.26 6.58
C LEU A 108 12.30 4.99 5.24
N THR A 109 11.85 6.23 5.31
CA THR A 109 11.66 7.15 4.18
C THR A 109 12.26 8.52 4.51
N GLY A 110 12.25 9.44 3.57
CA GLY A 110 12.81 10.78 3.75
C GLY A 110 14.27 10.89 3.34
N ALA A 111 14.84 12.10 3.39
CA ALA A 111 16.20 12.39 2.94
C ALA A 111 17.27 11.73 3.83
N ASP A 112 16.95 11.53 5.11
CA ASP A 112 17.87 10.96 6.10
C ASP A 112 17.75 9.44 6.28
N ARG A 113 16.90 8.76 5.50
CA ARG A 113 16.68 7.30 5.62
C ARG A 113 17.96 6.46 5.59
N ASP A 114 18.95 6.88 4.82
CA ASP A 114 20.21 6.15 4.66
C ASP A 114 21.18 6.33 5.82
N LYS A 115 20.87 7.23 6.78
CA LYS A 115 21.63 7.45 8.02
C LYS A 115 21.18 6.54 9.16
N TYR A 116 20.06 5.80 8.98
CA TYR A 116 19.44 4.97 10.01
C TYR A 116 19.09 3.59 9.47
N ASP A 117 18.89 2.65 10.40
CA ASP A 117 18.35 1.32 10.15
C ASP A 117 17.11 1.12 11.04
N VAL A 118 16.06 0.51 10.50
CA VAL A 118 14.89 0.06 11.28
C VAL A 118 14.92 -1.45 11.41
N TYR A 119 14.88 -1.94 12.66
CA TYR A 119 14.75 -3.35 13.00
C TYR A 119 13.39 -3.60 13.65
N TYR A 120 12.81 -4.73 13.36
CA TYR A 120 11.53 -5.15 13.94
C TYR A 120 11.43 -6.65 14.02
N ARG A 121 10.70 -7.12 15.04
CA ARG A 121 10.36 -8.54 15.20
C ARG A 121 8.95 -8.70 15.71
N VAL A 122 8.35 -9.85 15.50
CA VAL A 122 7.00 -10.17 15.88
C VAL A 122 6.92 -11.44 16.73
N HIS A 123 5.93 -11.47 17.62
CA HIS A 123 5.50 -12.69 18.29
C HIS A 123 4.36 -13.29 17.47
N ALA A 124 4.56 -14.51 16.97
CA ALA A 124 3.60 -15.20 16.10
C ALA A 124 3.08 -16.48 16.76
N GLN A 125 1.81 -16.78 16.56
CA GLN A 125 1.15 -17.98 17.07
C GLN A 125 1.92 -19.24 16.71
N GLY A 126 2.31 -20.02 17.73
CA GLY A 126 3.02 -21.30 17.56
C GLY A 126 4.54 -21.15 17.35
N TYR A 127 5.03 -19.93 17.08
CA TYR A 127 6.45 -19.64 16.89
C TYR A 127 7.07 -18.86 18.05
N GLY A 128 6.25 -18.12 18.83
CA GLY A 128 6.76 -17.17 19.82
C GLY A 128 7.42 -15.97 19.15
N TRP A 129 8.43 -15.37 19.80
CA TRP A 129 9.23 -14.33 19.20
C TRP A 129 10.07 -14.90 18.04
N MET A 130 9.90 -14.32 16.86
CA MET A 130 10.67 -14.61 15.67
C MET A 130 11.96 -13.74 15.64
N ASN A 131 12.87 -13.99 14.72
CA ASN A 131 14.09 -13.22 14.61
C ASN A 131 13.79 -11.79 14.09
N TRP A 132 14.78 -10.92 14.19
CA TRP A 132 14.70 -9.55 13.69
C TRP A 132 14.74 -9.51 12.16
N ALA A 133 13.83 -8.74 11.59
CA ALA A 133 13.86 -8.27 10.21
C ALA A 133 14.40 -6.84 10.17
N LYS A 134 14.87 -6.39 9.01
CA LYS A 134 15.53 -5.10 8.82
C LYS A 134 15.04 -4.45 7.52
N ASN A 135 14.82 -3.14 7.52
CA ASN A 135 14.73 -2.28 6.34
C ASN A 135 13.87 -2.85 5.19
N GLY A 136 12.61 -3.17 5.44
CA GLY A 136 11.69 -3.67 4.42
C GLY A 136 11.60 -5.19 4.30
N GLU A 137 12.47 -5.96 4.96
CA GLU A 137 12.33 -7.41 5.04
C GLU A 137 11.01 -7.79 5.72
N ALA A 138 10.46 -8.95 5.38
CA ALA A 138 9.23 -9.40 6.04
C ALA A 138 9.51 -9.99 7.43
N ALA A 139 8.64 -9.70 8.41
CA ALA A 139 8.59 -10.34 9.71
C ALA A 139 7.23 -10.98 9.96
N GLY A 140 7.20 -12.24 10.41
CA GLY A 140 5.97 -12.99 10.67
C GLY A 140 5.73 -14.14 9.73
N THR A 141 4.49 -14.39 9.33
CA THR A 141 4.14 -15.52 8.46
C THR A 141 3.19 -15.09 7.33
N ALA A 142 3.21 -15.82 6.20
CA ALA A 142 2.19 -15.68 5.17
C ALA A 142 1.74 -17.05 4.64
N GLY A 143 0.44 -17.21 4.40
CA GLY A 143 -0.15 -18.47 3.93
C GLY A 143 -0.10 -19.62 4.94
N LEU A 144 0.28 -19.36 6.20
CA LEU A 144 0.35 -20.35 7.29
C LEU A 144 -0.77 -20.17 8.31
N ALA A 145 -1.64 -19.21 8.11
CA ALA A 145 -2.76 -18.89 8.98
C ALA A 145 -2.37 -18.64 10.47
N LYS A 146 -1.17 -18.08 10.72
CA LYS A 146 -0.66 -17.76 12.05
C LYS A 146 -0.80 -16.27 12.34
N ARG A 147 -1.48 -15.93 13.44
CA ARG A 147 -1.67 -14.52 13.84
C ARG A 147 -0.41 -13.93 14.45
N LEU A 148 -0.21 -12.66 14.26
CA LEU A 148 0.67 -11.86 15.09
C LEU A 148 -0.01 -11.55 16.42
N GLU A 149 0.75 -11.59 17.52
CA GLU A 149 0.28 -11.34 18.87
C GLU A 149 0.96 -10.13 19.51
N ALA A 150 2.22 -9.85 19.14
CA ALA A 150 2.98 -8.69 19.58
C ALA A 150 4.06 -8.30 18.56
N ILE A 151 4.58 -7.08 18.73
CA ILE A 151 5.66 -6.52 17.90
C ILE A 151 6.61 -5.67 18.74
N GLN A 152 7.87 -5.62 18.32
CA GLN A 152 8.89 -4.67 18.76
C GLN A 152 9.49 -3.99 17.53
N VAL A 153 9.73 -2.67 17.61
CA VAL A 153 10.34 -1.87 16.53
C VAL A 153 11.40 -0.96 17.14
N VAL A 154 12.57 -0.88 16.49
CA VAL A 154 13.70 -0.03 16.90
C VAL A 154 14.27 0.68 15.68
N VAL A 155 14.58 1.96 15.82
CA VAL A 155 15.37 2.73 14.86
C VAL A 155 16.72 3.02 15.51
N VAL A 156 17.81 2.71 14.80
CA VAL A 156 19.19 2.93 15.24
C VAL A 156 19.97 3.67 14.14
N LYS A 157 21.10 4.26 14.50
CA LYS A 157 21.99 4.85 13.47
C LYS A 157 22.53 3.74 12.55
N LYS A 158 22.81 4.12 11.33
CA LYS A 158 23.34 3.20 10.32
C LYS A 158 24.59 2.48 10.83
N GLY A 159 24.57 1.14 10.72
CA GLY A 159 25.67 0.29 11.17
C GLY A 159 25.64 -0.10 12.65
N GLU A 160 24.74 0.48 13.45
CA GLU A 160 24.52 0.01 14.82
C GLU A 160 23.66 -1.28 14.83
N SER A 161 23.95 -2.17 15.76
CA SER A 161 23.13 -3.37 16.00
C SER A 161 21.93 -3.08 16.91
N VAL A 162 20.95 -3.96 16.88
CA VAL A 162 19.85 -3.94 17.86
C VAL A 162 20.45 -4.11 19.26
N PRO A 163 20.09 -3.26 20.24
CA PRO A 163 20.59 -3.40 21.60
C PRO A 163 20.28 -4.77 22.22
N ASP A 164 21.28 -5.42 22.83
CA ASP A 164 21.19 -6.77 23.44
C ASP A 164 20.14 -6.91 24.55
N LYS A 165 19.67 -5.78 25.10
CA LYS A 165 18.66 -5.74 26.17
C LYS A 165 17.27 -6.23 25.79
N PHE A 166 17.01 -6.51 24.52
CA PHE A 166 15.72 -7.06 24.08
C PHE A 166 15.71 -8.58 24.23
N GLU A 167 15.72 -9.04 25.48
CA GLU A 167 15.77 -10.44 25.88
C GLU A 167 14.65 -11.30 25.28
N GLY A 168 14.93 -12.61 25.15
CA GLY A 168 13.95 -13.66 24.83
C GLY A 168 14.09 -14.26 23.44
N VAL A 169 15.18 -14.01 22.72
CA VAL A 169 15.48 -14.70 21.47
C VAL A 169 16.81 -15.41 21.57
N THR A 170 16.78 -16.72 21.60
CA THR A 170 17.89 -17.54 21.14
C THR A 170 17.95 -17.36 19.63
N ALA A 171 18.77 -16.42 19.19
CA ALA A 171 18.73 -15.83 17.86
C ALA A 171 19.17 -16.77 16.72
N SER A 172 19.67 -17.95 17.00
CA SER A 172 20.37 -18.76 15.99
C SER A 172 19.49 -19.67 15.13
N GLU A 173 18.23 -19.93 15.50
CA GLU A 173 17.43 -20.96 14.81
C GLU A 173 16.10 -20.48 14.22
N LYS A 174 15.61 -19.29 14.55
CA LYS A 174 14.29 -18.80 14.08
C LYS A 174 14.45 -17.79 12.96
N LYS A 175 13.80 -18.03 11.83
CA LYS A 175 13.70 -17.03 10.74
C LYS A 175 12.85 -15.84 11.18
N ALA A 176 13.13 -14.66 10.62
CA ALA A 176 12.27 -13.47 10.79
C ALA A 176 10.92 -13.65 10.10
N TYR A 177 10.90 -14.40 9.01
CA TYR A 177 9.71 -14.63 8.19
C TYR A 177 9.62 -16.08 7.72
N MET A 178 8.39 -16.60 7.66
CA MET A 178 8.05 -17.92 7.13
C MET A 178 6.81 -17.83 6.25
N ALA A 179 6.87 -18.45 5.08
CA ALA A 179 5.75 -18.46 4.15
C ALA A 179 5.48 -19.88 3.65
N SER A 180 4.22 -20.19 3.31
CA SER A 180 3.90 -21.37 2.52
C SER A 180 4.50 -21.25 1.11
N ALA A 181 4.69 -22.36 0.41
CA ALA A 181 5.20 -22.34 -0.97
C ALA A 181 4.37 -21.44 -1.90
N ALA A 182 3.05 -21.45 -1.78
CA ALA A 182 2.14 -20.56 -2.53
C ALA A 182 2.33 -19.08 -2.16
N ALA A 183 2.52 -18.78 -0.87
CA ALA A 183 2.76 -17.41 -0.43
C ALA A 183 4.17 -16.91 -0.80
N THR A 184 5.16 -17.81 -0.85
CA THR A 184 6.52 -17.47 -1.31
C THR A 184 6.51 -17.10 -2.79
N ALA A 185 5.78 -17.83 -3.64
CA ALA A 185 5.61 -17.48 -5.04
C ALA A 185 4.96 -16.09 -5.23
N ALA A 186 3.98 -15.73 -4.38
CA ALA A 186 3.34 -14.41 -4.39
C ALA A 186 4.24 -13.28 -3.84
N THR A 187 5.21 -13.57 -2.96
CA THR A 187 6.10 -12.55 -2.37
C THR A 187 7.32 -12.21 -3.23
N VAL A 188 7.72 -13.08 -4.15
CA VAL A 188 8.80 -12.81 -5.12
C VAL A 188 8.37 -11.75 -6.14
N GLU A 189 7.08 -11.47 -6.26
CA GLU A 189 6.52 -10.54 -7.25
C GLU A 189 6.40 -9.08 -6.79
N GLY A 190 6.91 -8.61 -5.59
CA GLY A 190 6.19 -7.44 -5.17
C GLY A 190 6.86 -6.17 -4.71
N SER A 191 8.13 -6.04 -4.32
CA SER A 191 8.57 -4.77 -3.71
C SER A 191 9.46 -3.87 -4.55
N ASP A 192 10.20 -4.41 -5.50
CA ASP A 192 11.11 -3.61 -6.34
C ASP A 192 10.77 -3.62 -7.83
N ARG A 193 9.77 -4.39 -8.24
CA ARG A 193 9.32 -4.48 -9.63
C ARG A 193 8.37 -3.34 -9.98
N ALA A 194 8.43 -2.89 -11.25
CA ALA A 194 7.41 -2.00 -11.81
C ALA A 194 6.01 -2.62 -11.65
N HIS A 195 5.08 -1.84 -11.12
CA HIS A 195 3.69 -2.28 -10.87
C HIS A 195 2.71 -1.14 -11.03
N VAL A 196 1.43 -1.48 -11.25
CA VAL A 196 0.36 -0.49 -11.32
C VAL A 196 -0.34 -0.34 -9.98
N GLN A 197 -0.49 0.92 -9.52
CA GLN A 197 -1.39 1.27 -8.42
C GLN A 197 -2.63 1.96 -8.96
N TYR A 198 -3.78 1.64 -8.37
CA TYR A 198 -5.05 2.26 -8.77
C TYR A 198 -6.04 2.32 -7.61
N ARG A 199 -6.94 3.29 -7.68
CA ARG A 199 -8.06 3.43 -6.74
C ARG A 199 -9.29 3.96 -7.41
N SER A 200 -10.46 3.61 -6.88
CA SER A 200 -11.77 4.03 -7.37
C SER A 200 -12.46 4.97 -6.40
N HIS A 201 -13.22 5.93 -6.92
CA HIS A 201 -14.23 6.66 -6.17
C HIS A 201 -15.57 5.94 -6.33
N LEU A 202 -16.16 5.52 -5.21
CA LEU A 202 -17.42 4.79 -5.19
C LEU A 202 -18.56 5.63 -4.63
N GLN A 203 -19.73 5.39 -5.15
CA GLN A 203 -20.99 5.90 -4.61
C GLN A 203 -21.07 5.64 -3.10
N THR A 204 -21.31 6.66 -2.30
CA THR A 204 -21.42 6.66 -0.84
C THR A 204 -20.14 6.37 -0.06
N TYR A 205 -19.14 5.72 -0.65
CA TYR A 205 -17.88 5.39 0.04
C TYR A 205 -16.74 6.36 -0.25
N GLY A 206 -16.83 7.18 -1.31
CA GLY A 206 -15.77 8.09 -1.74
C GLY A 206 -14.54 7.35 -2.30
N TRP A 207 -13.38 8.01 -2.23
CA TRP A 207 -12.12 7.43 -2.68
C TRP A 207 -11.71 6.26 -1.79
N GLN A 208 -11.51 5.11 -2.42
CA GLN A 208 -10.99 3.91 -1.78
C GLN A 208 -9.46 3.99 -1.63
N ASN A 209 -8.91 3.14 -0.76
CA ASN A 209 -7.45 2.97 -0.67
C ASN A 209 -6.87 2.49 -2.01
N TRP A 210 -5.61 2.84 -2.25
CA TRP A 210 -4.86 2.36 -3.39
C TRP A 210 -4.80 0.82 -3.39
N LYS A 211 -4.89 0.24 -4.57
CA LYS A 211 -4.76 -1.19 -4.86
C LYS A 211 -3.57 -1.39 -5.79
N ASN A 212 -2.88 -2.52 -5.62
CA ASN A 212 -1.78 -2.93 -6.49
C ASN A 212 -2.23 -3.99 -7.50
N ASP A 213 -1.37 -4.30 -8.44
CA ASP A 213 -1.54 -5.31 -9.48
C ASP A 213 -2.58 -6.40 -9.17
N GLY A 214 -3.70 -6.35 -9.84
CA GLY A 214 -4.78 -7.33 -9.79
C GLY A 214 -5.66 -7.34 -8.53
N ASP A 215 -5.43 -6.47 -7.55
CA ASP A 215 -6.34 -6.33 -6.41
C ASP A 215 -7.65 -5.67 -6.85
N ILE A 216 -8.76 -6.07 -6.27
CA ILE A 216 -10.05 -5.48 -6.62
C ILE A 216 -10.18 -4.08 -6.01
N SER A 217 -10.34 -3.05 -6.86
CA SER A 217 -10.78 -1.72 -6.45
C SER A 217 -12.25 -1.56 -6.80
N GLY A 218 -13.08 -1.28 -5.80
CA GLY A 218 -14.53 -1.22 -5.96
C GLY A 218 -15.24 -2.24 -5.08
N THR A 219 -16.45 -2.59 -5.47
CA THR A 219 -17.28 -3.59 -4.77
C THR A 219 -17.91 -4.56 -5.77
N THR A 220 -18.19 -5.79 -5.30
CA THR A 220 -19.02 -6.75 -6.04
C THR A 220 -20.25 -7.09 -5.20
N GLY A 221 -21.41 -7.22 -5.84
CA GLY A 221 -22.67 -7.60 -5.18
C GLY A 221 -23.29 -6.55 -4.24
N LYS A 222 -22.70 -5.34 -4.13
CA LYS A 222 -23.22 -4.25 -3.28
C LYS A 222 -23.97 -3.17 -4.06
N ALA A 223 -24.15 -3.37 -5.36
CA ALA A 223 -24.84 -2.44 -6.27
C ALA A 223 -24.33 -0.99 -6.20
N LYS A 224 -23.02 -0.79 -5.89
CA LYS A 224 -22.39 0.52 -5.83
C LYS A 224 -21.62 0.80 -7.11
N ARG A 225 -21.85 1.96 -7.71
CA ARG A 225 -21.16 2.36 -8.94
C ARG A 225 -19.79 2.96 -8.66
N LEU A 226 -18.86 2.74 -9.57
CA LEU A 226 -17.69 3.57 -9.71
C LEU A 226 -18.10 4.90 -10.36
N GLU A 227 -17.58 6.00 -9.84
CA GLU A 227 -17.79 7.36 -10.33
C GLU A 227 -16.52 7.96 -10.91
N SER A 228 -15.36 7.54 -10.43
CA SER A 228 -14.04 7.97 -10.90
C SER A 228 -12.98 6.94 -10.58
N LEU A 229 -11.82 7.06 -11.23
CA LEU A 229 -10.64 6.24 -10.98
C LEU A 229 -9.34 7.06 -11.13
N LYS A 230 -8.27 6.59 -10.49
CA LYS A 230 -6.90 7.07 -10.64
C LYS A 230 -5.98 5.87 -10.79
N LEU A 231 -5.01 5.98 -11.70
CA LEU A 231 -3.99 4.97 -11.93
C LEU A 231 -2.61 5.63 -12.01
N GLU A 232 -1.59 4.96 -11.49
CA GLU A 232 -0.20 5.36 -11.62
C GLU A 232 0.73 4.14 -11.62
N LEU A 233 1.89 4.26 -12.24
CA LEU A 233 2.93 3.24 -12.17
C LEU A 233 3.92 3.58 -11.06
N LYS A 234 4.35 2.56 -10.34
CA LYS A 234 5.39 2.62 -9.30
C LYS A 234 6.60 1.78 -9.72
N ASN A 235 7.77 2.17 -9.19
CA ASN A 235 9.04 1.45 -9.41
C ASN A 235 9.30 1.18 -10.90
N LYS A 236 9.09 2.19 -11.73
CA LYS A 236 9.28 2.08 -13.18
C LYS A 236 10.74 1.79 -13.54
N ASP A 237 10.97 0.77 -14.36
CA ASP A 237 12.30 0.43 -14.88
C ASP A 237 12.65 1.27 -16.11
N TYR A 238 11.66 1.90 -16.76
CA TYR A 238 11.77 2.60 -18.03
C TYR A 238 11.03 3.93 -17.99
N THR A 239 11.36 4.83 -18.92
CA THR A 239 10.65 6.10 -19.07
C THR A 239 9.24 5.89 -19.65
N GLY A 240 8.33 6.83 -19.39
CA GLY A 240 6.94 6.72 -19.80
C GLY A 240 6.01 6.57 -18.60
N GLY A 241 4.80 6.07 -18.84
CA GLY A 241 3.77 5.98 -17.82
C GLY A 241 2.51 5.28 -18.30
N ILE A 242 1.40 5.59 -17.64
CA ILE A 242 0.08 5.04 -17.88
C ILE A 242 -0.92 6.14 -18.23
N CYS A 243 -1.73 5.93 -19.27
CA CYS A 243 -2.84 6.82 -19.61
C CYS A 243 -4.16 6.05 -19.67
N TYR A 244 -5.27 6.74 -19.42
CA TYR A 244 -6.57 6.10 -19.30
C TYR A 244 -7.71 7.06 -19.60
N ASN A 245 -8.83 6.48 -20.07
CA ASN A 245 -10.03 7.15 -20.46
C ASN A 245 -11.25 6.45 -19.87
N ALA A 246 -12.34 7.16 -19.68
CA ALA A 246 -13.59 6.60 -19.17
C ALA A 246 -14.81 7.09 -19.95
N HIS A 247 -15.74 6.17 -20.17
CA HIS A 247 -17.10 6.47 -20.61
C HIS A 247 -17.98 6.69 -19.39
N VAL A 248 -18.51 7.90 -19.30
CA VAL A 248 -19.31 8.36 -18.15
C VAL A 248 -20.75 8.50 -18.56
N GLN A 249 -21.68 8.07 -17.72
CA GLN A 249 -23.11 8.21 -17.90
C GLN A 249 -23.50 9.62 -18.37
N THR A 250 -24.23 9.75 -19.49
CA THR A 250 -24.71 11.00 -20.09
C THR A 250 -23.63 11.97 -20.62
N ILE A 251 -22.36 11.70 -20.36
CA ILE A 251 -21.24 12.51 -20.86
C ILE A 251 -20.58 11.81 -22.06
N GLY A 252 -20.52 10.47 -22.05
CA GLY A 252 -19.77 9.70 -23.04
C GLY A 252 -18.30 9.55 -22.67
N TRP A 253 -17.44 9.29 -23.65
CA TRP A 253 -16.00 9.25 -23.48
C TRP A 253 -15.46 10.63 -23.13
N GLN A 254 -14.65 10.73 -22.08
CA GLN A 254 -14.08 12.01 -21.62
C GLN A 254 -12.98 12.56 -22.54
N ALA A 255 -12.39 11.69 -23.35
CA ALA A 255 -11.47 12.03 -24.41
C ALA A 255 -11.73 11.14 -25.63
N ASP A 256 -11.19 11.47 -26.79
CA ASP A 256 -11.32 10.65 -28.00
C ASP A 256 -10.76 9.24 -27.75
N PRO A 257 -11.59 8.17 -27.84
CA PRO A 257 -11.17 6.81 -27.55
C PRO A 257 -10.08 6.27 -28.50
N ASN A 258 -9.85 6.95 -29.63
CA ASN A 258 -8.82 6.58 -30.61
C ASN A 258 -7.54 7.42 -30.49
N LYS A 259 -7.44 8.33 -29.50
CA LYS A 259 -6.32 9.25 -29.31
C LYS A 259 -5.81 9.23 -27.87
N SER A 260 -5.10 8.17 -27.49
CA SER A 260 -4.59 7.98 -26.13
C SER A 260 -3.69 9.13 -25.61
N ALA A 261 -3.07 9.88 -26.53
CA ALA A 261 -2.30 11.08 -26.18
C ALA A 261 -3.13 12.16 -25.44
N THR A 262 -4.48 12.15 -25.59
CA THR A 262 -5.41 13.10 -24.96
C THR A 262 -6.02 12.56 -23.66
N TRP A 263 -5.72 11.32 -23.29
CA TRP A 263 -6.27 10.68 -22.09
C TRP A 263 -5.61 11.21 -20.82
N LYS A 264 -6.27 10.96 -19.69
CA LYS A 264 -5.71 11.25 -18.35
C LYS A 264 -4.47 10.42 -18.10
N LYS A 265 -3.49 10.98 -17.37
CA LYS A 265 -2.19 10.36 -17.14
C LYS A 265 -1.84 10.27 -15.66
N ASP A 266 -1.05 9.28 -15.30
CA ASP A 266 -0.22 9.18 -14.09
C ASP A 266 -0.82 9.82 -12.81
N GLY A 267 -1.91 9.27 -12.28
CA GLY A 267 -2.55 9.73 -11.04
C GLY A 267 -3.58 10.85 -11.19
N GLU A 268 -3.79 11.42 -12.39
CA GLU A 268 -4.93 12.30 -12.63
C GLU A 268 -6.24 11.52 -12.45
N PHE A 269 -7.31 12.13 -11.97
CA PHE A 269 -8.59 11.43 -11.91
C PHE A 269 -9.33 11.43 -13.26
N CYS A 270 -9.93 10.31 -13.59
CA CYS A 270 -10.77 10.12 -14.76
C CYS A 270 -12.18 9.68 -14.29
N GLY A 271 -13.21 10.32 -14.78
CA GLY A 271 -14.59 10.16 -14.31
C GLY A 271 -15.13 11.46 -13.69
N THR A 272 -16.04 11.36 -12.75
CA THR A 272 -16.61 12.50 -12.03
C THR A 272 -16.70 12.20 -10.52
N THR A 273 -16.70 13.26 -9.70
CA THR A 273 -16.98 13.16 -8.27
C THR A 273 -18.09 14.15 -7.90
N GLY A 274 -19.00 13.76 -7.00
CA GLY A 274 -20.10 14.61 -6.57
C GLY A 274 -21.28 14.77 -7.57
N ASN A 275 -21.14 14.25 -8.79
CA ASN A 275 -22.16 14.41 -9.86
C ASN A 275 -23.09 13.19 -10.00
N ALA A 276 -22.95 12.21 -9.13
CA ALA A 276 -23.73 10.97 -9.13
C ALA A 276 -23.73 10.23 -10.50
N LYS A 277 -22.67 10.37 -11.32
CA LYS A 277 -22.53 9.73 -12.63
C LYS A 277 -21.71 8.46 -12.51
N ARG A 278 -22.16 7.37 -13.12
CA ARG A 278 -21.44 6.10 -13.14
C ARG A 278 -20.44 6.05 -14.27
N LEU A 279 -19.35 5.31 -14.06
CA LEU A 279 -18.53 4.81 -15.15
C LEU A 279 -19.24 3.62 -15.80
N GLU A 280 -19.18 3.53 -17.12
CA GLU A 280 -19.78 2.48 -17.93
C GLU A 280 -18.75 1.65 -18.68
N ALA A 281 -17.67 2.29 -19.18
CA ALA A 281 -16.52 1.63 -19.78
C ALA A 281 -15.22 2.39 -19.49
N ILE A 282 -14.10 1.71 -19.69
CA ILE A 282 -12.74 2.27 -19.53
C ILE A 282 -11.83 1.78 -20.65
N GLN A 283 -10.78 2.56 -20.88
CA GLN A 283 -9.61 2.19 -21.67
C GLN A 283 -8.36 2.56 -20.88
N ILE A 284 -7.31 1.72 -20.92
CA ILE A 284 -6.05 1.95 -20.24
C ILE A 284 -4.93 1.54 -21.18
N GLU A 285 -3.90 2.39 -21.30
CA GLU A 285 -2.74 2.15 -22.16
C GLU A 285 -1.46 2.63 -21.48
N LEU A 286 -0.34 2.03 -21.84
CA LEU A 286 0.99 2.51 -21.45
C LEU A 286 1.54 3.43 -22.55
N TYR A 287 2.42 4.35 -22.16
CA TYR A 287 3.12 5.20 -23.11
C TYR A 287 4.63 5.27 -22.82
N GLY A 288 5.41 5.72 -23.81
CA GLY A 288 6.88 5.76 -23.74
C GLY A 288 7.49 4.36 -23.69
N GLU A 289 8.71 4.23 -23.20
CA GLU A 289 9.43 2.95 -23.12
C GLU A 289 8.69 1.92 -22.26
N MET A 290 7.87 2.34 -21.28
CA MET A 290 7.03 1.41 -20.55
C MET A 290 6.14 0.57 -21.49
N ALA A 291 5.60 1.15 -22.56
CA ALA A 291 4.78 0.44 -23.54
C ALA A 291 5.58 -0.54 -24.40
N GLU A 292 6.90 -0.36 -24.52
CA GLU A 292 7.79 -1.27 -25.27
C GLU A 292 8.11 -2.54 -24.48
N HIS A 293 8.16 -2.42 -23.14
CA HIS A 293 8.62 -3.49 -22.26
C HIS A 293 7.50 -4.18 -21.47
N TYR A 294 6.33 -3.56 -21.33
CA TYR A 294 5.21 -4.06 -20.56
C TYR A 294 3.90 -4.06 -21.35
N ASP A 295 2.98 -4.90 -20.94
CA ASP A 295 1.58 -4.93 -21.31
C ASP A 295 0.72 -4.56 -20.09
N ILE A 296 -0.35 -3.79 -20.29
CA ILE A 296 -1.31 -3.49 -19.26
C ILE A 296 -2.61 -4.26 -19.52
N TYR A 297 -2.99 -5.12 -18.59
CA TYR A 297 -4.24 -5.88 -18.62
C TYR A 297 -5.22 -5.29 -17.61
N TYR A 298 -6.49 -5.22 -17.98
CA TYR A 298 -7.53 -4.74 -17.10
C TYR A 298 -8.88 -5.34 -17.44
N ARG A 299 -9.74 -5.42 -16.42
CA ARG A 299 -11.12 -5.84 -16.57
C ARG A 299 -12.01 -5.15 -15.57
N VAL A 300 -13.31 -5.09 -15.85
CA VAL A 300 -14.32 -4.49 -14.98
C VAL A 300 -15.37 -5.52 -14.54
N HIS A 301 -15.87 -5.34 -13.32
CA HIS A 301 -17.13 -5.95 -12.89
C HIS A 301 -18.26 -5.03 -13.30
N SER A 302 -19.05 -5.46 -14.29
CA SER A 302 -20.16 -4.70 -14.83
C SER A 302 -21.50 -5.21 -14.29
N GLN A 303 -22.40 -4.29 -13.96
CA GLN A 303 -23.77 -4.62 -13.55
C GLN A 303 -24.40 -5.60 -14.52
N THR A 304 -24.98 -6.70 -14.04
CA THR A 304 -25.61 -7.78 -14.80
C THR A 304 -24.62 -8.77 -15.43
N TYR A 305 -23.44 -8.31 -15.88
CA TYR A 305 -22.46 -9.13 -16.59
C TYR A 305 -21.42 -9.76 -15.66
N GLY A 306 -21.25 -9.23 -14.43
CA GLY A 306 -20.19 -9.68 -13.54
C GLY A 306 -18.79 -9.28 -14.06
N TRP A 307 -17.76 -10.06 -13.74
CA TRP A 307 -16.43 -9.84 -14.25
C TRP A 307 -16.36 -10.13 -15.75
N MET A 308 -15.99 -9.12 -16.50
CA MET A 308 -15.77 -9.22 -17.94
C MET A 308 -14.39 -9.80 -18.23
N LYS A 309 -14.14 -10.20 -19.48
CA LYS A 309 -12.85 -10.72 -19.91
C LYS A 309 -11.78 -9.64 -19.86
N TRP A 310 -10.51 -10.04 -19.73
CA TRP A 310 -9.37 -9.13 -19.73
C TRP A 310 -9.24 -8.40 -21.06
N ALA A 311 -9.23 -7.07 -20.99
CA ALA A 311 -8.82 -6.17 -22.05
C ALA A 311 -7.33 -5.87 -21.92
N LYS A 312 -6.68 -5.42 -23.00
CA LYS A 312 -5.24 -5.20 -23.08
C LYS A 312 -4.94 -3.91 -23.83
N ASN A 313 -3.99 -3.12 -23.37
CA ASN A 313 -3.32 -2.05 -24.10
C ASN A 313 -4.28 -1.18 -24.95
N GLY A 314 -5.17 -0.43 -24.33
CA GLY A 314 -6.10 0.46 -24.99
C GLY A 314 -7.43 -0.16 -25.46
N GLU A 315 -7.60 -1.48 -25.39
CA GLU A 315 -8.90 -2.11 -25.68
C GLU A 315 -9.99 -1.61 -24.72
N MET A 316 -11.22 -1.56 -25.16
CA MET A 316 -12.33 -1.15 -24.29
C MET A 316 -12.72 -2.27 -23.33
N SER A 317 -13.00 -1.92 -22.07
CA SER A 317 -13.55 -2.81 -21.06
C SER A 317 -14.81 -2.19 -20.44
N GLY A 318 -15.93 -2.93 -20.43
CA GLY A 318 -17.20 -2.45 -19.91
C GLY A 318 -18.30 -2.40 -20.95
N THR A 319 -19.20 -1.42 -20.83
CA THR A 319 -20.36 -1.30 -21.75
C THR A 319 -20.60 0.15 -22.18
N THR A 320 -21.14 0.37 -23.39
CA THR A 320 -21.69 1.66 -23.82
C THR A 320 -23.12 1.50 -24.36
N GLY A 321 -23.97 2.50 -24.15
CA GLY A 321 -25.37 2.48 -24.60
C GLY A 321 -26.29 1.51 -23.86
N GLN A 322 -25.77 0.73 -22.92
CA GLN A 322 -26.54 -0.28 -22.18
C GLN A 322 -26.93 0.16 -20.77
N HIS A 323 -26.48 1.33 -20.36
CA HIS A 323 -26.77 1.89 -19.03
C HIS A 323 -26.32 0.99 -17.85
N LYS A 324 -25.24 0.22 -18.02
CA LYS A 324 -24.67 -0.65 -16.98
C LYS A 324 -23.51 0.06 -16.29
N ARG A 325 -23.54 0.04 -14.94
CA ARG A 325 -22.47 0.63 -14.15
C ARG A 325 -21.29 -0.33 -14.00
N ILE A 326 -20.11 0.23 -13.91
CA ILE A 326 -18.95 -0.48 -13.36
C ILE A 326 -19.08 -0.49 -11.83
N GLU A 327 -18.84 -1.64 -11.21
CA GLU A 327 -18.88 -1.85 -9.76
C GLU A 327 -17.51 -2.17 -9.17
N GLY A 328 -16.59 -2.72 -9.97
CA GLY A 328 -15.24 -3.06 -9.60
C GLY A 328 -14.29 -3.06 -10.79
N ILE A 329 -13.00 -2.94 -10.52
CA ILE A 329 -11.92 -2.98 -11.52
C ILE A 329 -10.74 -3.78 -10.98
N GLN A 330 -10.07 -4.50 -11.87
CA GLN A 330 -8.73 -5.07 -11.69
C GLN A 330 -7.83 -4.59 -12.82
N VAL A 331 -6.58 -4.24 -12.48
CA VAL A 331 -5.55 -3.82 -13.44
C VAL A 331 -4.25 -4.53 -13.10
N VAL A 332 -3.51 -5.03 -14.09
CA VAL A 332 -2.26 -5.78 -13.90
C VAL A 332 -1.23 -5.30 -14.92
N LEU A 333 -0.03 -4.95 -14.43
CA LEU A 333 1.12 -4.68 -15.27
C LEU A 333 1.91 -5.98 -15.48
N VAL A 334 2.11 -6.38 -16.73
CA VAL A 334 2.79 -7.65 -17.08
C VAL A 334 3.98 -7.34 -17.97
N LYS A 335 5.17 -7.82 -17.62
CA LYS A 335 6.34 -7.68 -18.49
C LYS A 335 6.11 -8.46 -19.78
N LYS A 336 6.45 -7.88 -20.94
CA LYS A 336 6.29 -8.58 -22.23
C LYS A 336 7.04 -9.90 -22.24
N GLY A 337 6.36 -10.93 -22.72
CA GLY A 337 6.84 -12.33 -22.70
C GLY A 337 6.43 -13.12 -21.46
N GLU A 338 5.91 -12.48 -20.41
CA GLU A 338 5.32 -13.16 -19.27
C GLU A 338 3.85 -13.55 -19.51
N GLN A 339 3.35 -14.46 -18.68
CA GLN A 339 2.00 -14.99 -18.81
C GLN A 339 0.93 -13.93 -18.47
N ALA A 340 -0.05 -13.76 -19.36
CA ALA A 340 -1.24 -12.94 -19.12
C ALA A 340 -2.03 -13.44 -17.88
N PRO A 341 -2.77 -12.54 -17.18
CA PRO A 341 -3.59 -12.95 -16.04
C PRO A 341 -4.69 -13.92 -16.49
N SER A 342 -4.90 -14.96 -15.68
CA SER A 342 -5.92 -16.01 -15.96
C SER A 342 -7.35 -15.49 -15.74
N ASP A 343 -8.34 -16.21 -16.25
CA ASP A 343 -9.75 -15.85 -16.11
C ASP A 343 -10.28 -15.88 -14.67
N ASN A 344 -9.60 -16.58 -13.76
CA ASN A 344 -9.91 -16.63 -12.33
C ASN A 344 -8.84 -15.94 -11.46
N TYR A 345 -8.17 -14.93 -12.00
CA TYR A 345 -7.08 -14.22 -11.33
C TYR A 345 -7.55 -13.60 -10.01
N LYS A 346 -6.82 -13.89 -8.91
CA LYS A 346 -7.13 -13.44 -7.55
C LYS A 346 -8.62 -13.67 -7.17
N GLU A 347 -9.11 -14.88 -7.39
CA GLU A 347 -10.47 -15.35 -7.02
C GLU A 347 -11.64 -14.65 -7.72
N ALA A 348 -11.39 -13.70 -8.61
CA ALA A 348 -12.44 -13.05 -9.40
C ALA A 348 -12.65 -13.81 -10.72
N VAL A 349 -13.66 -14.66 -10.77
CA VAL A 349 -13.97 -15.50 -11.93
C VAL A 349 -14.59 -14.69 -13.05
N THR A 350 -14.07 -14.81 -14.27
CA THR A 350 -14.66 -14.19 -15.47
C THR A 350 -16.05 -14.76 -15.77
N ASN A 351 -17.04 -13.90 -15.87
CA ASN A 351 -18.46 -14.28 -16.08
C ASN A 351 -18.91 -14.16 -17.54
N THR A 352 -18.12 -13.57 -18.43
CA THR A 352 -18.45 -13.39 -19.84
C THR A 352 -17.20 -13.50 -20.72
N THR A 353 -17.37 -13.92 -21.95
CA THR A 353 -16.32 -14.02 -22.97
C THR A 353 -15.98 -12.67 -23.64
N LYS A 354 -16.65 -11.58 -23.27
CA LYS A 354 -16.50 -10.27 -23.86
C LYS A 354 -15.71 -9.33 -22.94
N THR A 355 -14.81 -8.55 -23.53
CA THR A 355 -14.14 -7.42 -22.85
C THR A 355 -15.05 -6.19 -22.81
N PHE A 356 -15.85 -6.00 -23.89
CA PHE A 356 -16.67 -4.82 -24.12
C PHE A 356 -17.97 -5.18 -24.86
N LEU A 357 -19.04 -4.46 -24.55
CA LEU A 357 -20.34 -4.56 -25.20
C LEU A 357 -20.92 -3.17 -25.50
N SER A 358 -21.21 -2.90 -26.77
CA SER A 358 -21.98 -1.73 -27.20
C SER A 358 -23.42 -2.11 -27.58
N LYS A 359 -24.34 -1.14 -27.53
CA LYS A 359 -25.69 -1.28 -28.06
C LYS A 359 -25.66 -1.14 -29.58
#